data_1560903e0c4c989b49fe4413da20b7f3
#
_entry.id   1560903e0c4c989b49fe4413da20b7f3
#
_cell.length_a   1.000
_cell.length_b   1.000
_cell.length_c   1.000
_cell.angle_alpha   90.00
_cell.angle_beta   90.00
_cell.angle_gamma   90.00
#
_symmetry.space_group_name_H-M   'P 1'
#
loop_
_entity.id
_entity.type
_entity.pdbx_description
1 polymer ?
#
loop_
_entity_poly.entity_id
_entity_poly.type
_entity_poly.pdbx_seq_one_letter_code
_entity_poly.pdbx_strand_id
1 'polypeptide(L)'
;MPGGVDDPAAPSGGNTYDRRVCRELPGAGWRVHEHTVAGGWPRPGAAARTELAGLLAGFADGAVVLLDGLVACGVPGVVAPEAARLRLAVLVHLPLADETGLAPADAAELDDRERRTLRAVPAVVATSAWAARRLVHHHGLAPERVHVAAPGADIAPLATGPGDGSRLLCVATVTPRKGQHRLVEALAALADLPWSCVCAGGLDQDPGYVAGVRELIGRHGLGDRVRLAGPLAGEELAGRYAAADLLVLASDAETYGMAVTEALARGVPVLTTDVGGLPEAVGQAPDGAVPGVLVPPQDPAALTAALRGWLEEPDTRRALTAAARGRRTALDGWGTTSRSLAGALEQLRQETGRAA
;
A
#
# COMPACT_ATOMS: atom_id res chain seq x y z
N MET A 1 -15.86 -5.93 1.92
CA MET A 1 -14.47 -6.04 2.40
C MET A 1 -14.14 -7.49 2.73
N PRO A 2 -12.88 -7.95 2.69
CA PRO A 2 -12.51 -9.30 3.14
C PRO A 2 -12.76 -9.48 4.64
N GLY A 3 -13.09 -10.71 5.06
CA GLY A 3 -13.44 -11.01 6.47
C GLY A 3 -12.30 -10.77 7.48
N GLY A 4 -11.05 -10.78 7.01
CA GLY A 4 -9.86 -10.52 7.83
C GLY A 4 -9.44 -9.05 7.92
N VAL A 5 -10.29 -8.10 7.50
CA VAL A 5 -9.95 -6.66 7.44
C VAL A 5 -9.54 -6.07 8.80
N ASP A 6 -9.98 -6.64 9.92
CA ASP A 6 -9.66 -6.22 11.28
C ASP A 6 -8.67 -7.14 12.01
N ASP A 7 -8.05 -8.07 11.31
CA ASP A 7 -7.12 -9.01 11.94
C ASP A 7 -5.82 -8.28 12.36
N PRO A 8 -5.57 -8.12 13.68
CA PRO A 8 -4.37 -7.45 14.17
C PRO A 8 -3.08 -8.24 13.91
N ALA A 9 -3.18 -9.54 13.61
CA ALA A 9 -2.04 -10.38 13.27
C ALA A 9 -1.59 -10.17 11.82
N ALA A 10 -2.50 -9.67 10.95
CA ALA A 10 -2.24 -9.44 9.53
C ALA A 10 -2.54 -7.97 9.11
N PRO A 11 -1.88 -6.96 9.73
CA PRO A 11 -2.09 -5.58 9.36
C PRO A 11 -1.63 -5.34 7.92
N SER A 12 -2.47 -4.69 7.13
CA SER A 12 -2.14 -4.31 5.76
C SER A 12 -2.54 -2.87 5.46
N GLY A 13 -1.85 -2.24 4.49
CA GLY A 13 -2.22 -0.92 4.00
C GLY A 13 -3.62 -0.90 3.39
N GLY A 14 -4.02 -1.95 2.67
CA GLY A 14 -5.36 -2.09 2.10
C GLY A 14 -6.45 -2.11 3.18
N ASN A 15 -6.28 -2.94 4.21
CA ASN A 15 -7.21 -3.00 5.34
C ASN A 15 -7.33 -1.65 6.06
N THR A 16 -6.19 -0.98 6.27
CA THR A 16 -6.18 0.37 6.87
C THR A 16 -6.93 1.36 6.00
N TYR A 17 -6.72 1.33 4.69
CA TYR A 17 -7.42 2.18 3.73
C TYR A 17 -8.93 1.95 3.78
N ASP A 18 -9.38 0.70 3.71
CA ASP A 18 -10.80 0.35 3.73
C ASP A 18 -11.48 0.87 5.00
N ARG A 19 -10.87 0.67 6.16
CA ARG A 19 -11.41 1.15 7.44
C ARG A 19 -11.45 2.67 7.53
N ARG A 20 -10.43 3.34 6.99
CA ARG A 20 -10.40 4.81 6.94
C ARG A 20 -11.49 5.37 6.05
N VAL A 21 -11.66 4.81 4.87
CA VAL A 21 -12.70 5.21 3.93
C VAL A 21 -14.09 5.02 4.52
N CYS A 22 -14.38 3.87 5.14
CA CYS A 22 -15.67 3.63 5.79
C CYS A 22 -15.96 4.66 6.90
N ARG A 23 -14.94 5.07 7.65
CA ARG A 23 -15.05 6.08 8.73
C ARG A 23 -15.26 7.50 8.19
N GLU A 24 -14.60 7.85 7.09
CA GLU A 24 -14.56 9.24 6.59
C GLU A 24 -15.68 9.55 5.57
N LEU A 25 -16.19 8.56 4.81
CA LEU A 25 -17.25 8.75 3.81
C LEU A 25 -18.53 9.40 4.37
N PRO A 26 -18.96 9.12 5.62
CA PRO A 26 -20.11 9.85 6.20
C PRO A 26 -19.90 11.35 6.25
N GLY A 27 -18.69 11.84 6.49
CA GLY A 27 -18.32 13.26 6.41
C GLY A 27 -18.43 13.86 5.01
N ALA A 28 -18.41 13.02 3.97
CA ALA A 28 -18.62 13.41 2.58
C ALA A 28 -20.10 13.19 2.11
N GLY A 29 -21.03 12.97 3.04
CA GLY A 29 -22.47 12.89 2.75
C GLY A 29 -23.00 11.48 2.41
N TRP A 30 -22.20 10.43 2.58
CA TRP A 30 -22.60 9.05 2.32
C TRP A 30 -23.07 8.35 3.59
N ARG A 31 -24.13 7.55 3.50
CA ARG A 31 -24.46 6.55 4.52
C ARG A 31 -23.78 5.25 4.15
N VAL A 32 -22.85 4.79 4.99
CA VAL A 32 -22.07 3.57 4.74
C VAL A 32 -22.70 2.40 5.50
N HIS A 33 -22.92 1.30 4.79
CA HIS A 33 -23.28 0.00 5.35
C HIS A 33 -22.13 -0.96 5.05
N GLU A 34 -21.44 -1.38 6.10
CA GLU A 34 -20.27 -2.22 5.99
C GLU A 34 -20.65 -3.70 5.99
N HIS A 35 -20.11 -4.44 5.03
CA HIS A 35 -20.26 -5.89 4.93
C HIS A 35 -18.88 -6.52 4.74
N THR A 36 -18.57 -7.50 5.59
CA THR A 36 -17.36 -8.33 5.47
C THR A 36 -17.77 -9.71 5.00
N VAL A 37 -17.00 -10.30 4.09
CA VAL A 37 -17.25 -11.63 3.55
C VAL A 37 -16.07 -12.53 3.92
N ALA A 38 -16.34 -13.56 4.71
CA ALA A 38 -15.33 -14.53 5.09
C ALA A 38 -14.87 -15.36 3.87
N GLY A 39 -13.62 -15.83 3.89
CA GLY A 39 -13.09 -16.70 2.84
C GLY A 39 -11.62 -16.47 2.54
N GLY A 40 -11.01 -17.41 1.81
CA GLY A 40 -9.63 -17.32 1.31
C GLY A 40 -9.57 -16.49 0.01
N TRP A 41 -9.76 -15.19 0.10
CA TRP A 41 -9.67 -14.29 -1.05
C TRP A 41 -8.23 -14.14 -1.54
N PRO A 42 -8.00 -14.07 -2.87
CA PRO A 42 -8.95 -13.96 -3.98
C PRO A 42 -9.46 -15.32 -4.52
N ARG A 43 -9.19 -16.43 -3.86
CA ARG A 43 -9.60 -17.78 -4.29
C ARG A 43 -10.55 -18.42 -3.26
N PRO A 44 -11.77 -17.87 -3.11
CA PRO A 44 -12.71 -18.34 -2.10
C PRO A 44 -13.28 -19.72 -2.46
N GLY A 45 -13.61 -20.49 -1.41
CA GLY A 45 -14.40 -21.71 -1.56
C GLY A 45 -15.85 -21.45 -1.98
N ALA A 46 -16.61 -22.51 -2.22
CA ALA A 46 -18.01 -22.41 -2.68
C ALA A 46 -18.90 -21.64 -1.69
N ALA A 47 -18.76 -21.87 -0.40
CA ALA A 47 -19.54 -21.19 0.64
C ALA A 47 -19.39 -19.67 0.58
N ALA A 48 -18.15 -19.15 0.52
CA ALA A 48 -17.87 -17.72 0.44
C ALA A 48 -18.39 -17.09 -0.86
N ARG A 49 -18.35 -17.84 -1.99
CA ARG A 49 -18.95 -17.40 -3.25
C ARG A 49 -20.47 -17.27 -3.14
N THR A 50 -21.12 -18.25 -2.51
CA THR A 50 -22.57 -18.24 -2.29
C THR A 50 -22.97 -17.11 -1.34
N GLU A 51 -22.22 -16.88 -0.28
CA GLU A 51 -22.44 -15.78 0.66
C GLU A 51 -22.36 -14.42 -0.05
N LEU A 52 -21.30 -14.18 -0.82
CA LEU A 52 -21.14 -12.93 -1.59
C LEU A 52 -22.29 -12.77 -2.62
N ALA A 53 -22.64 -13.83 -3.34
CA ALA A 53 -23.74 -13.79 -4.30
C ALA A 53 -25.08 -13.46 -3.62
N GLY A 54 -25.36 -14.08 -2.48
CA GLY A 54 -26.57 -13.80 -1.67
C GLY A 54 -26.59 -12.37 -1.13
N LEU A 55 -25.44 -11.86 -0.68
CA LEU A 55 -25.29 -10.48 -0.23
C LEU A 55 -25.60 -9.50 -1.37
N LEU A 56 -24.99 -9.68 -2.53
CA LEU A 56 -25.20 -8.80 -3.68
C LEU A 56 -26.66 -8.87 -4.16
N ALA A 57 -27.24 -10.07 -4.26
CA ALA A 57 -28.64 -10.26 -4.64
C ALA A 57 -29.63 -9.58 -3.68
N GLY A 58 -29.25 -9.39 -2.41
CA GLY A 58 -30.08 -8.70 -1.40
C GLY A 58 -30.13 -7.18 -1.54
N PHE A 59 -29.27 -6.57 -2.33
CA PHE A 59 -29.32 -5.12 -2.55
C PHE A 59 -30.37 -4.74 -3.60
N ALA A 60 -31.04 -3.60 -3.37
CA ALA A 60 -31.99 -3.04 -4.31
C ALA A 60 -31.30 -2.62 -5.63
N ASP A 61 -32.03 -2.71 -6.74
CA ASP A 61 -31.55 -2.23 -8.04
C ASP A 61 -31.17 -0.74 -7.95
N GLY A 62 -30.07 -0.39 -8.57
CA GLY A 62 -29.48 0.96 -8.50
C GLY A 62 -28.70 1.27 -7.23
N ALA A 63 -28.62 0.35 -6.27
CA ALA A 63 -27.76 0.54 -5.09
C ALA A 63 -26.30 0.73 -5.50
N VAL A 64 -25.63 1.71 -4.87
CA VAL A 64 -24.18 1.93 -5.05
C VAL A 64 -23.43 0.98 -4.14
N VAL A 65 -22.55 0.16 -4.70
CA VAL A 65 -21.77 -0.85 -3.96
C VAL A 65 -20.29 -0.69 -4.29
N LEU A 66 -19.50 -0.35 -3.29
CA LEU A 66 -18.04 -0.35 -3.38
C LEU A 66 -17.51 -1.71 -2.91
N LEU A 67 -16.77 -2.39 -3.76
CA LEU A 67 -16.17 -3.68 -3.50
C LEU A 67 -14.64 -3.55 -3.41
N ASP A 68 -14.04 -4.18 -2.41
CA ASP A 68 -12.59 -4.39 -2.40
C ASP A 68 -12.19 -5.30 -3.57
N GLY A 69 -11.10 -4.94 -4.26
CA GLY A 69 -10.60 -5.65 -5.45
C GLY A 69 -10.17 -7.09 -5.15
N LEU A 70 -9.63 -7.35 -3.95
CA LEU A 70 -9.27 -8.71 -3.53
C LEU A 70 -10.49 -9.64 -3.53
N VAL A 71 -11.65 -9.12 -3.11
CA VAL A 71 -12.92 -9.87 -3.11
C VAL A 71 -13.54 -9.91 -4.50
N ALA A 72 -13.72 -8.76 -5.14
CA ALA A 72 -14.44 -8.64 -6.39
C ALA A 72 -13.75 -9.35 -7.56
N CYS A 73 -12.44 -9.10 -7.71
CA CYS A 73 -11.68 -9.58 -8.86
C CYS A 73 -11.41 -11.09 -8.83
N GLY A 74 -11.49 -11.71 -7.64
CA GLY A 74 -11.36 -13.17 -7.52
C GLY A 74 -12.54 -13.97 -8.08
N VAL A 75 -13.71 -13.35 -8.25
CA VAL A 75 -14.97 -14.04 -8.58
C VAL A 75 -15.81 -13.32 -9.65
N PRO A 76 -15.26 -13.11 -10.86
CA PRO A 76 -15.98 -12.39 -11.94
C PRO A 76 -17.35 -12.96 -12.26
N GLY A 77 -17.54 -14.28 -12.12
CA GLY A 77 -18.83 -14.94 -12.36
C GLY A 77 -19.93 -14.57 -11.35
N VAL A 78 -19.55 -14.00 -10.19
CA VAL A 78 -20.50 -13.49 -9.19
C VAL A 78 -20.73 -11.99 -9.37
N VAL A 79 -19.66 -11.22 -9.59
CA VAL A 79 -19.73 -9.75 -9.60
C VAL A 79 -20.20 -9.18 -10.94
N ALA A 80 -19.71 -9.71 -12.07
CA ALA A 80 -20.00 -9.14 -13.38
C ALA A 80 -21.50 -9.14 -13.74
N PRO A 81 -22.30 -10.19 -13.45
CA PRO A 81 -23.75 -10.17 -13.71
C PRO A 81 -24.48 -9.07 -12.94
N GLU A 82 -24.04 -8.74 -11.73
CA GLU A 82 -24.66 -7.73 -10.87
C GLU A 82 -24.47 -6.30 -11.37
N ALA A 83 -23.45 -6.05 -12.22
CA ALA A 83 -23.21 -4.75 -12.82
C ALA A 83 -24.37 -4.24 -13.72
N ALA A 84 -25.26 -5.14 -14.17
CA ALA A 84 -26.44 -4.77 -14.94
C ALA A 84 -27.51 -4.05 -14.09
N ARG A 85 -27.55 -4.31 -12.78
CA ARG A 85 -28.58 -3.76 -11.87
C ARG A 85 -28.03 -2.94 -10.72
N LEU A 86 -26.78 -3.23 -10.27
CA LEU A 86 -26.10 -2.48 -9.22
C LEU A 86 -25.12 -1.47 -9.81
N ARG A 87 -24.86 -0.41 -9.07
CA ARG A 87 -23.84 0.58 -9.40
C ARG A 87 -22.54 0.20 -8.70
N LEU A 88 -21.78 -0.67 -9.37
CA LEU A 88 -20.58 -1.26 -8.81
C LEU A 88 -19.36 -0.38 -9.03
N ALA A 89 -18.61 -0.12 -7.96
CA ALA A 89 -17.24 0.38 -8.00
C ALA A 89 -16.32 -0.66 -7.40
N VAL A 90 -15.13 -0.86 -7.99
CA VAL A 90 -14.10 -1.77 -7.47
C VAL A 90 -12.88 -0.96 -7.07
N LEU A 91 -12.47 -1.06 -5.81
CA LEU A 91 -11.27 -0.44 -5.25
C LEU A 91 -10.09 -1.41 -5.35
N VAL A 92 -9.09 -1.06 -6.14
CA VAL A 92 -7.90 -1.91 -6.36
C VAL A 92 -6.74 -1.38 -5.54
N HIS A 93 -6.38 -2.12 -4.48
CA HIS A 93 -5.20 -1.84 -3.66
C HIS A 93 -3.92 -2.37 -4.29
N LEU A 94 -3.95 -3.59 -4.82
CA LEU A 94 -2.86 -4.26 -5.53
C LEU A 94 -3.49 -5.12 -6.62
N PRO A 95 -3.01 -5.07 -7.87
CA PRO A 95 -3.42 -6.03 -8.89
C PRO A 95 -3.18 -7.46 -8.42
N LEU A 96 -4.15 -8.35 -8.64
CA LEU A 96 -4.11 -9.71 -8.09
C LEU A 96 -2.89 -10.52 -8.55
N ALA A 97 -2.44 -10.28 -9.79
CA ALA A 97 -1.27 -10.95 -10.35
C ALA A 97 0.07 -10.48 -9.75
N ASP A 98 0.08 -9.33 -9.07
CA ASP A 98 1.29 -8.78 -8.45
C ASP A 98 1.52 -9.32 -7.02
N GLU A 99 0.64 -10.21 -6.55
CA GLU A 99 0.80 -10.79 -5.22
C GLU A 99 2.00 -11.73 -5.16
N THR A 100 2.63 -11.76 -3.98
CA THR A 100 3.83 -12.55 -3.72
C THR A 100 3.56 -14.06 -3.74
N GLY A 101 4.49 -14.83 -4.27
CA GLY A 101 4.48 -16.30 -4.17
C GLY A 101 3.56 -17.00 -5.17
N LEU A 102 2.98 -16.29 -6.12
CA LEU A 102 2.15 -16.89 -7.17
C LEU A 102 3.02 -17.62 -8.20
N ALA A 103 2.60 -18.84 -8.55
CA ALA A 103 3.12 -19.48 -9.75
C ALA A 103 2.68 -18.69 -11.01
N PRO A 104 3.45 -18.71 -12.13
CA PRO A 104 3.08 -17.96 -13.32
C PRO A 104 1.67 -18.25 -13.86
N ALA A 105 1.25 -19.52 -13.79
CA ALA A 105 -0.10 -19.91 -14.20
C ALA A 105 -1.19 -19.34 -13.30
N ASP A 106 -0.93 -19.27 -11.99
CA ASP A 106 -1.83 -18.69 -10.99
C ASP A 106 -1.95 -17.18 -11.17
N ALA A 107 -0.82 -16.50 -11.42
CA ALA A 107 -0.80 -15.07 -11.70
C ALA A 107 -1.60 -14.75 -12.97
N ALA A 108 -1.40 -15.52 -14.04
CA ALA A 108 -2.13 -15.35 -15.30
C ALA A 108 -3.65 -15.58 -15.14
N GLU A 109 -4.04 -16.57 -14.33
CA GLU A 109 -5.45 -16.84 -14.03
C GLU A 109 -6.10 -15.69 -13.25
N LEU A 110 -5.41 -15.18 -12.22
CA LEU A 110 -5.89 -14.05 -11.42
C LEU A 110 -5.96 -12.76 -12.24
N ASP A 111 -4.99 -12.52 -13.14
CA ASP A 111 -5.02 -11.40 -14.08
C ASP A 111 -6.24 -11.46 -15.01
N ASP A 112 -6.57 -12.63 -15.56
CA ASP A 112 -7.77 -12.80 -16.39
C ASP A 112 -9.06 -12.55 -15.60
N ARG A 113 -9.14 -13.07 -14.37
CA ARG A 113 -10.30 -12.82 -13.49
C ARG A 113 -10.46 -11.33 -13.18
N GLU A 114 -9.37 -10.65 -12.82
CA GLU A 114 -9.36 -9.22 -12.55
C GLU A 114 -9.81 -8.43 -13.77
N ARG A 115 -9.24 -8.72 -14.95
CA ARG A 115 -9.63 -8.09 -16.21
C ARG A 115 -11.12 -8.24 -16.50
N ARG A 116 -11.68 -9.42 -16.32
CA ARG A 116 -13.12 -9.66 -16.54
C ARG A 116 -13.98 -8.86 -15.59
N THR A 117 -13.62 -8.80 -14.32
CA THR A 117 -14.36 -8.00 -13.33
C THR A 117 -14.28 -6.52 -13.65
N LEU A 118 -13.05 -5.99 -13.83
CA LEU A 118 -12.84 -4.56 -14.03
C LEU A 118 -13.45 -4.03 -15.34
N ARG A 119 -13.52 -4.88 -16.39
CA ARG A 119 -14.23 -4.53 -17.63
C ARG A 119 -15.73 -4.51 -17.47
N ALA A 120 -16.29 -5.32 -16.58
CA ALA A 120 -17.74 -5.42 -16.37
C ALA A 120 -18.30 -4.30 -15.49
N VAL A 121 -17.52 -3.79 -14.52
CA VAL A 121 -18.00 -2.75 -13.58
C VAL A 121 -17.88 -1.35 -14.17
N PRO A 122 -18.83 -0.43 -13.89
CA PRO A 122 -18.79 0.93 -14.45
C PRO A 122 -17.70 1.82 -13.85
N ALA A 123 -17.24 1.58 -12.62
CA ALA A 123 -16.20 2.40 -11.99
C ALA A 123 -15.11 1.54 -11.34
N VAL A 124 -13.86 1.98 -11.47
CA VAL A 124 -12.68 1.40 -10.82
C VAL A 124 -11.97 2.52 -10.05
N VAL A 125 -11.57 2.25 -8.82
CA VAL A 125 -10.82 3.20 -7.99
C VAL A 125 -9.43 2.65 -7.75
N ALA A 126 -8.42 3.46 -8.05
CA ALA A 126 -7.00 3.15 -7.86
C ALA A 126 -6.42 4.02 -6.74
N THR A 127 -5.39 3.51 -6.06
CA THR A 127 -4.74 4.18 -4.93
C THR A 127 -3.65 5.18 -5.32
N SER A 128 -3.34 5.32 -6.62
CA SER A 128 -2.38 6.31 -7.15
C SER A 128 -2.65 6.57 -8.63
N ALA A 129 -2.13 7.69 -9.17
CA ALA A 129 -2.19 7.95 -10.60
C ALA A 129 -1.37 6.93 -11.41
N TRP A 130 -0.26 6.44 -10.85
CA TRP A 130 0.49 5.33 -11.45
C TRP A 130 -0.36 4.06 -11.56
N ALA A 131 -1.01 3.66 -10.46
CA ALA A 131 -1.87 2.48 -10.45
C ALA A 131 -3.04 2.63 -11.43
N ALA A 132 -3.67 3.81 -11.49
CA ALA A 132 -4.74 4.10 -12.45
C ALA A 132 -4.26 3.91 -13.90
N ARG A 133 -3.12 4.53 -14.27
CA ARG A 133 -2.55 4.36 -15.62
C ARG A 133 -2.24 2.90 -15.93
N ARG A 134 -1.68 2.17 -14.95
CA ARG A 134 -1.38 0.74 -15.12
C ARG A 134 -2.65 -0.08 -15.40
N LEU A 135 -3.72 0.13 -14.61
CA LEU A 135 -5.01 -0.56 -14.80
C LEU A 135 -5.62 -0.25 -16.17
N VAL A 136 -5.59 1.03 -16.59
CA VAL A 136 -6.05 1.44 -17.93
C VAL A 136 -5.29 0.69 -19.02
N HIS A 137 -3.96 0.73 -19.00
CA HIS A 137 -3.15 0.13 -20.05
C HIS A 137 -3.21 -1.40 -20.04
N HIS A 138 -3.07 -2.01 -18.86
CA HIS A 138 -2.97 -3.47 -18.74
C HIS A 138 -4.28 -4.18 -19.00
N HIS A 139 -5.39 -3.66 -18.47
CA HIS A 139 -6.71 -4.27 -18.65
C HIS A 139 -7.51 -3.67 -19.82
N GLY A 140 -7.01 -2.63 -20.49
CA GLY A 140 -7.71 -1.94 -21.57
C GLY A 140 -9.01 -1.30 -21.11
N LEU A 141 -8.97 -0.62 -19.96
CA LEU A 141 -10.11 0.11 -19.41
C LEU A 141 -10.23 1.48 -20.06
N ALA A 142 -11.47 1.99 -20.17
CA ALA A 142 -11.71 3.37 -20.55
C ALA A 142 -11.23 4.31 -19.42
N PRO A 143 -10.35 5.29 -19.71
CA PRO A 143 -9.75 6.13 -18.67
C PRO A 143 -10.76 6.86 -17.78
N GLU A 144 -11.89 7.25 -18.33
CA GLU A 144 -12.98 7.95 -17.62
C GLU A 144 -13.67 7.10 -16.56
N ARG A 145 -13.49 5.77 -16.60
CA ARG A 145 -14.01 4.83 -15.61
C ARG A 145 -13.04 4.60 -14.45
N VAL A 146 -11.80 5.09 -14.57
CA VAL A 146 -10.75 4.83 -13.56
C VAL A 146 -10.49 6.10 -12.79
N HIS A 147 -10.84 6.09 -11.52
CA HIS A 147 -10.71 7.21 -10.60
C HIS A 147 -9.53 7.02 -9.66
N VAL A 148 -8.92 8.10 -9.21
CA VAL A 148 -7.84 8.05 -8.23
C VAL A 148 -8.34 8.56 -6.88
N ALA A 149 -8.16 7.73 -5.85
CA ALA A 149 -8.34 8.12 -4.46
C ALA A 149 -7.09 7.68 -3.68
N ALA A 150 -6.06 8.53 -3.68
CA ALA A 150 -4.81 8.23 -3.00
C ALA A 150 -5.01 8.17 -1.47
N PRO A 151 -4.30 7.26 -0.75
CA PRO A 151 -4.36 7.20 0.70
C PRO A 151 -3.95 8.52 1.33
N GLY A 152 -4.70 8.97 2.32
CA GLY A 152 -4.32 10.09 3.17
C GLY A 152 -3.29 9.70 4.23
N ALA A 153 -2.65 10.71 4.82
CA ALA A 153 -1.79 10.54 5.97
C ALA A 153 -2.40 11.22 7.20
N ASP A 154 -2.23 10.60 8.38
CA ASP A 154 -2.59 11.22 9.63
C ASP A 154 -1.54 12.25 10.04
N ILE A 155 -1.98 13.37 10.57
CA ILE A 155 -1.08 14.31 11.25
C ILE A 155 -0.48 13.60 12.47
N ALA A 156 0.84 13.62 12.58
CA ALA A 156 1.57 12.96 13.65
C ALA A 156 2.62 13.93 14.27
N PRO A 157 3.04 13.71 15.53
CA PRO A 157 4.17 14.42 16.10
C PRO A 157 5.44 14.20 15.26
N LEU A 158 6.35 15.17 15.24
CA LEU A 158 7.65 15.00 14.61
C LEU A 158 8.44 13.87 15.30
N ALA A 159 9.14 13.09 14.52
CA ALA A 159 10.07 12.10 15.04
C ALA A 159 11.16 12.76 15.89
N THR A 160 11.51 12.11 16.98
CA THR A 160 12.49 12.54 17.97
C THR A 160 13.69 11.59 18.03
N GLY A 161 13.95 10.86 16.94
CA GLY A 161 15.09 9.97 16.83
C GLY A 161 16.42 10.65 17.18
N PRO A 162 17.54 9.91 17.30
CA PRO A 162 18.81 10.47 17.75
C PRO A 162 19.34 11.57 16.83
N GLY A 163 18.87 11.63 15.57
CA GLY A 163 19.28 12.64 14.60
C GLY A 163 20.68 12.45 14.03
N ASP A 164 21.35 11.36 14.42
CA ASP A 164 22.66 10.98 13.92
C ASP A 164 22.61 10.13 12.64
N GLY A 165 21.40 9.76 12.21
CA GLY A 165 21.15 8.94 11.03
C GLY A 165 21.22 7.45 11.28
N SER A 166 21.50 7.00 12.51
CA SER A 166 21.82 5.60 12.80
C SER A 166 20.60 4.66 12.89
N ARG A 167 19.38 5.20 13.06
CA ARG A 167 18.18 4.38 13.24
C ARG A 167 17.36 4.27 11.97
N LEU A 168 17.43 3.11 11.33
CA LEU A 168 16.71 2.80 10.11
C LEU A 168 15.43 2.03 10.43
N LEU A 169 14.38 2.30 9.67
CA LEU A 169 13.10 1.64 9.80
C LEU A 169 12.64 1.12 8.43
N CYS A 170 12.17 -0.12 8.37
CA CYS A 170 11.47 -0.67 7.22
C CYS A 170 10.08 -1.11 7.67
N VAL A 171 9.01 -0.53 7.11
CA VAL A 171 7.62 -0.89 7.45
C VAL A 171 6.99 -1.54 6.23
N ALA A 172 6.99 -2.85 6.23
CA ALA A 172 6.41 -3.69 5.18
C ALA A 172 6.29 -5.15 5.64
N THR A 173 5.28 -5.86 5.17
CA THR A 173 5.22 -7.32 5.29
C THR A 173 6.49 -7.95 4.75
N VAL A 174 7.05 -8.95 5.42
CA VAL A 174 8.31 -9.57 5.01
C VAL A 174 8.03 -10.57 3.89
N THR A 175 8.23 -10.11 2.64
CA THR A 175 7.96 -10.87 1.41
C THR A 175 8.97 -10.52 0.32
N PRO A 176 9.19 -11.40 -0.67
CA PRO A 176 10.12 -11.13 -1.79
C PRO A 176 9.90 -9.78 -2.45
N ARG A 177 8.65 -9.41 -2.71
CA ARG A 177 8.26 -8.13 -3.34
C ARG A 177 8.71 -6.90 -2.55
N LYS A 178 8.82 -7.01 -1.22
CA LYS A 178 9.25 -5.90 -0.35
C LYS A 178 10.77 -5.81 -0.15
N GLY A 179 11.52 -6.81 -0.63
CA GLY A 179 12.96 -6.72 -0.82
C GLY A 179 13.81 -6.64 0.43
N GLN A 180 13.35 -7.13 1.60
CA GLN A 180 14.12 -7.07 2.84
C GLN A 180 15.49 -7.76 2.72
N HIS A 181 15.62 -8.80 1.90
CA HIS A 181 16.91 -9.45 1.63
C HIS A 181 17.92 -8.46 1.03
N ARG A 182 17.50 -7.61 0.06
CA ARG A 182 18.37 -6.58 -0.54
C ARG A 182 18.78 -5.52 0.46
N LEU A 183 17.84 -5.12 1.33
CA LEU A 183 18.15 -4.20 2.42
C LEU A 183 19.20 -4.79 3.36
N VAL A 184 19.06 -6.07 3.74
CA VAL A 184 20.05 -6.76 4.60
C VAL A 184 21.42 -6.85 3.91
N GLU A 185 21.47 -7.21 2.62
CA GLU A 185 22.70 -7.26 1.82
C GLU A 185 23.39 -5.89 1.73
N ALA A 186 22.61 -4.83 1.43
CA ALA A 186 23.15 -3.47 1.39
C ALA A 186 23.69 -3.02 2.75
N LEU A 187 22.99 -3.34 3.84
CA LEU A 187 23.43 -3.02 5.20
C LEU A 187 24.65 -3.86 5.63
N ALA A 188 24.77 -5.10 5.16
CA ALA A 188 25.97 -5.92 5.43
C ALA A 188 27.22 -5.31 4.83
N ALA A 189 27.13 -4.67 3.65
CA ALA A 189 28.24 -3.94 3.03
C ALA A 189 28.64 -2.65 3.78
N LEU A 190 27.88 -2.24 4.80
CA LEU A 190 28.05 -1.06 5.62
C LEU A 190 28.28 -1.42 7.11
N ALA A 191 28.78 -2.62 7.38
CA ALA A 191 28.99 -3.10 8.75
C ALA A 191 30.04 -2.26 9.52
N ASP A 192 30.89 -1.54 8.80
CA ASP A 192 31.88 -0.60 9.33
C ASP A 192 31.28 0.68 9.94
N LEU A 193 30.03 1.01 9.60
CA LEU A 193 29.34 2.22 10.05
C LEU A 193 28.34 1.91 11.20
N PRO A 194 28.06 2.90 12.09
CA PRO A 194 27.08 2.73 13.16
C PRO A 194 25.66 2.88 12.63
N TRP A 195 24.87 1.81 12.66
CA TRP A 195 23.46 1.81 12.31
C TRP A 195 22.73 0.64 13.00
N SER A 196 21.42 0.76 13.12
CA SER A 196 20.51 -0.34 13.46
C SER A 196 19.26 -0.26 12.56
N CYS A 197 18.65 -1.37 12.26
CA CYS A 197 17.48 -1.45 11.39
C CYS A 197 16.37 -2.30 12.02
N VAL A 198 15.17 -1.75 12.07
CA VAL A 198 13.96 -2.50 12.46
C VAL A 198 13.09 -2.71 11.22
N CYS A 199 12.78 -3.98 10.92
CA CYS A 199 11.80 -4.35 9.92
C CYS A 199 10.49 -4.72 10.64
N ALA A 200 9.47 -3.87 10.53
CA ALA A 200 8.15 -4.05 11.12
C ALA A 200 7.15 -4.47 10.03
N GLY A 201 6.48 -5.59 10.22
CA GLY A 201 5.48 -6.13 9.30
C GLY A 201 5.25 -7.62 9.49
N GLY A 202 4.16 -8.14 8.91
CA GLY A 202 3.78 -9.56 9.02
C GLY A 202 4.87 -10.51 8.56
N LEU A 203 4.96 -11.66 9.22
CA LEU A 203 5.97 -12.70 8.98
C LEU A 203 5.36 -14.00 8.46
N ASP A 204 4.04 -14.07 8.33
CA ASP A 204 3.32 -15.32 8.11
C ASP A 204 2.91 -15.52 6.63
N GLN A 205 3.00 -14.47 5.79
CA GLN A 205 2.59 -14.54 4.39
C GLN A 205 3.55 -15.38 3.53
N ASP A 206 4.85 -15.34 3.83
CA ASP A 206 5.87 -16.19 3.19
C ASP A 206 6.92 -16.65 4.22
N PRO A 207 6.63 -17.72 4.98
CA PRO A 207 7.53 -18.24 6.02
C PRO A 207 8.89 -18.67 5.47
N GLY A 208 8.94 -19.16 4.21
CA GLY A 208 10.17 -19.57 3.54
C GLY A 208 11.11 -18.38 3.29
N TYR A 209 10.56 -17.29 2.78
CA TYR A 209 11.31 -16.06 2.59
C TYR A 209 11.78 -15.45 3.91
N VAL A 210 10.92 -15.44 4.93
CA VAL A 210 11.28 -14.98 6.29
C VAL A 210 12.44 -15.79 6.86
N ALA A 211 12.42 -17.12 6.71
CA ALA A 211 13.53 -17.98 7.11
C ALA A 211 14.83 -17.63 6.39
N GLY A 212 14.76 -17.42 5.07
CA GLY A 212 15.91 -16.99 4.24
C GLY A 212 16.47 -15.63 4.67
N VAL A 213 15.62 -14.66 5.01
CA VAL A 213 16.07 -13.34 5.52
C VAL A 213 16.74 -13.49 6.89
N ARG A 214 16.22 -14.32 7.80
CA ARG A 214 16.86 -14.61 9.10
C ARG A 214 18.22 -15.28 8.95
N GLU A 215 18.33 -16.24 8.03
CA GLU A 215 19.60 -16.88 7.71
C GLU A 215 20.60 -15.88 7.14
N LEU A 216 20.15 -14.98 6.25
CA LEU A 216 20.99 -13.91 5.69
C LEU A 216 21.54 -12.98 6.78
N ILE A 217 20.67 -12.54 7.71
CA ILE A 217 21.07 -11.74 8.88
C ILE A 217 22.13 -12.48 9.69
N GLY A 218 21.94 -13.78 9.95
CA GLY A 218 22.88 -14.62 10.70
C GLY A 218 24.22 -14.78 9.98
N ARG A 219 24.21 -15.06 8.68
CA ARG A 219 25.42 -15.22 7.84
C ARG A 219 26.32 -13.97 7.83
N HIS A 220 25.70 -12.81 7.86
CA HIS A 220 26.42 -11.53 7.91
C HIS A 220 26.74 -11.04 9.35
N GLY A 221 26.39 -11.80 10.38
CA GLY A 221 26.64 -11.40 11.78
C GLY A 221 25.86 -10.16 12.22
N LEU A 222 24.68 -9.91 11.63
CA LEU A 222 23.88 -8.69 11.85
C LEU A 222 22.78 -8.86 12.90
N GLY A 223 22.77 -9.95 13.67
CA GLY A 223 21.69 -10.28 14.61
C GLY A 223 21.41 -9.22 15.67
N ASP A 224 22.45 -8.48 16.10
CA ASP A 224 22.30 -7.38 17.07
C ASP A 224 21.91 -6.04 16.41
N ARG A 225 21.91 -5.95 15.09
CA ARG A 225 21.70 -4.71 14.31
C ARG A 225 20.43 -4.72 13.48
N VAL A 226 20.00 -5.87 12.99
CA VAL A 226 18.76 -6.03 12.19
C VAL A 226 17.74 -6.87 12.95
N ARG A 227 16.57 -6.29 13.19
CA ARG A 227 15.48 -6.95 13.91
C ARG A 227 14.25 -7.08 13.03
N LEU A 228 13.76 -8.30 12.80
CA LEU A 228 12.42 -8.55 12.28
C LEU A 228 11.43 -8.51 13.45
N ALA A 229 10.70 -7.40 13.59
CA ALA A 229 9.87 -7.13 14.76
C ALA A 229 8.49 -7.82 14.70
N GLY A 230 8.11 -8.38 13.56
CA GLY A 230 6.74 -8.87 13.34
C GLY A 230 5.75 -7.72 13.07
N PRO A 231 4.45 -8.04 13.03
CA PRO A 231 3.41 -7.05 12.82
C PRO A 231 3.33 -6.08 14.00
N LEU A 232 3.34 -4.79 13.70
CA LEU A 232 3.17 -3.71 14.68
C LEU A 232 2.00 -2.82 14.25
N ALA A 233 1.24 -2.32 15.22
CA ALA A 233 0.12 -1.40 14.99
C ALA A 233 0.03 -0.35 16.10
N GLY A 234 -0.82 0.66 15.92
CA GLY A 234 -1.12 1.66 16.93
C GLY A 234 0.12 2.35 17.52
N GLU A 235 0.19 2.41 18.84
CA GLU A 235 1.27 3.10 19.56
C GLU A 235 2.65 2.46 19.36
N GLU A 236 2.72 1.13 19.19
CA GLU A 236 3.99 0.45 18.97
C GLU A 236 4.62 0.84 17.63
N LEU A 237 3.81 0.86 16.55
CA LEU A 237 4.27 1.30 15.24
C LEU A 237 4.60 2.79 15.25
N ALA A 238 3.76 3.61 15.88
CA ALA A 238 4.00 5.04 16.05
C ALA A 238 5.33 5.30 16.76
N GLY A 239 5.64 4.53 17.81
CA GLY A 239 6.91 4.61 18.53
C GLY A 239 8.12 4.24 17.66
N ARG A 240 7.98 3.30 16.71
CA ARG A 240 9.07 2.97 15.75
C ARG A 240 9.33 4.11 14.78
N TYR A 241 8.28 4.70 14.23
CA TYR A 241 8.44 5.89 13.40
C TYR A 241 9.03 7.07 14.18
N ALA A 242 8.58 7.31 15.42
CA ALA A 242 9.10 8.40 16.26
C ALA A 242 10.58 8.24 16.60
N ALA A 243 11.08 7.02 16.68
CA ALA A 243 12.49 6.70 16.97
C ALA A 243 13.37 6.62 15.71
N ALA A 244 12.81 6.67 14.51
CA ALA A 244 13.54 6.49 13.26
C ALA A 244 14.18 7.79 12.77
N ASP A 245 15.35 7.67 12.14
CA ASP A 245 16.02 8.73 11.40
C ASP A 245 15.73 8.65 9.90
N LEU A 246 15.53 7.44 9.35
CA LEU A 246 15.27 7.17 7.95
C LEU A 246 14.30 5.99 7.78
N LEU A 247 13.31 6.13 6.92
CA LEU A 247 12.56 4.98 6.41
C LEU A 247 13.25 4.43 5.17
N VAL A 248 13.41 3.10 5.09
CA VAL A 248 14.00 2.43 3.92
C VAL A 248 13.04 1.38 3.36
N LEU A 249 12.71 1.47 2.08
CA LEU A 249 11.92 0.47 1.36
C LEU A 249 12.65 0.03 0.08
N ALA A 250 13.02 -1.24 0.00
CA ALA A 250 13.70 -1.84 -1.16
C ALA A 250 12.73 -2.64 -2.05
N SER A 251 11.49 -2.19 -2.17
CA SER A 251 10.41 -2.91 -2.84
C SER A 251 10.62 -3.05 -4.35
N ASP A 252 10.16 -4.16 -4.92
CA ASP A 252 10.10 -4.37 -6.37
C ASP A 252 8.84 -3.80 -7.01
N ALA A 253 7.76 -3.69 -6.23
CA ALA A 253 6.49 -3.13 -6.68
C ALA A 253 5.71 -2.53 -5.51
N GLU A 254 5.11 -1.35 -5.75
CA GLU A 254 4.22 -0.65 -4.83
C GLU A 254 3.15 0.09 -5.61
N THR A 255 1.93 -0.01 -5.17
CA THR A 255 0.83 0.77 -5.78
C THR A 255 0.77 2.19 -5.28
N TYR A 256 1.21 2.45 -4.04
CA TYR A 256 1.33 3.78 -3.44
C TYR A 256 2.52 3.88 -2.49
N GLY A 257 2.49 3.17 -1.34
CA GLY A 257 3.53 3.24 -0.32
C GLY A 257 3.09 4.05 0.90
N MET A 258 2.03 3.65 1.59
CA MET A 258 1.53 4.34 2.78
C MET A 258 2.61 4.55 3.85
N ALA A 259 3.52 3.59 4.03
CA ALA A 259 4.64 3.73 4.96
C ALA A 259 5.51 4.95 4.67
N VAL A 260 5.65 5.36 3.40
CA VAL A 260 6.37 6.58 3.00
C VAL A 260 5.65 7.82 3.53
N THR A 261 4.34 7.94 3.27
CA THR A 261 3.57 9.11 3.74
C THR A 261 3.45 9.15 5.26
N GLU A 262 3.39 8.00 5.93
CA GLU A 262 3.43 7.90 7.41
C GLU A 262 4.76 8.38 8.00
N ALA A 263 5.89 8.06 7.35
CA ALA A 263 7.21 8.56 7.73
C ALA A 263 7.30 10.08 7.52
N LEU A 264 6.91 10.56 6.33
CA LEU A 264 6.93 11.97 5.98
C LEU A 264 5.99 12.81 6.86
N ALA A 265 4.84 12.25 7.29
CA ALA A 265 3.95 12.90 8.27
C ALA A 265 4.62 13.16 9.61
N ARG A 266 5.71 12.46 9.90
CA ARG A 266 6.56 12.64 11.10
C ARG A 266 7.86 13.36 10.82
N GLY A 267 8.04 13.86 9.59
CA GLY A 267 9.28 14.55 9.17
C GLY A 267 10.47 13.60 9.06
N VAL A 268 10.25 12.30 8.93
CA VAL A 268 11.27 11.28 8.68
C VAL A 268 11.52 11.20 7.17
N PRO A 269 12.72 11.45 6.68
CA PRO A 269 13.06 11.29 5.27
C PRO A 269 13.03 9.81 4.85
N VAL A 270 13.01 9.57 3.54
CA VAL A 270 12.83 8.23 3.02
C VAL A 270 13.90 7.87 1.99
N LEU A 271 14.29 6.59 1.96
CA LEU A 271 15.07 6.00 0.89
C LEU A 271 14.27 4.84 0.31
N THR A 272 13.90 4.95 -0.95
CA THR A 272 13.04 3.94 -1.59
C THR A 272 13.51 3.61 -2.99
N THR A 273 13.08 2.46 -3.50
CA THR A 273 13.20 2.15 -4.92
C THR A 273 12.25 3.03 -5.75
N ASP A 274 12.65 3.36 -6.98
CA ASP A 274 11.85 4.10 -7.98
C ASP A 274 10.88 3.13 -8.68
N VAL A 275 9.84 2.70 -7.96
CA VAL A 275 8.84 1.77 -8.48
C VAL A 275 7.42 2.21 -8.18
N GLY A 276 6.54 1.97 -9.13
CA GLY A 276 5.11 2.10 -8.91
C GLY A 276 4.66 3.50 -8.49
N GLY A 277 3.90 3.55 -7.41
CA GLY A 277 3.41 4.77 -6.79
C GLY A 277 4.37 5.42 -5.79
N LEU A 278 5.55 4.84 -5.52
CA LEU A 278 6.50 5.41 -4.55
C LEU A 278 6.95 6.84 -4.89
N PRO A 279 7.28 7.18 -6.15
CA PRO A 279 7.59 8.57 -6.50
C PRO A 279 6.45 9.56 -6.18
N GLU A 280 5.18 9.14 -6.36
CA GLU A 280 4.01 9.94 -5.98
C GLU A 280 3.92 10.12 -4.47
N ALA A 281 4.12 9.05 -3.69
CA ALA A 281 4.08 9.09 -2.23
C ALA A 281 5.20 9.97 -1.64
N VAL A 282 6.41 9.88 -2.18
CA VAL A 282 7.53 10.75 -1.82
C VAL A 282 7.19 12.20 -2.13
N GLY A 283 6.83 12.51 -3.36
CA GLY A 283 6.47 13.84 -3.80
C GLY A 283 7.56 14.88 -3.52
N GLN A 284 7.14 16.13 -3.33
CA GLN A 284 8.02 17.26 -3.06
C GLN A 284 7.47 18.12 -1.92
N ALA A 285 8.36 18.79 -1.20
CA ALA A 285 8.02 19.86 -0.27
C ALA A 285 7.52 21.10 -1.07
N PRO A 286 6.85 22.08 -0.43
CA PRO A 286 6.34 23.28 -1.11
C PRO A 286 7.42 24.11 -1.79
N ASP A 287 8.66 24.03 -1.36
CA ASP A 287 9.84 24.68 -1.97
C ASP A 287 10.48 23.88 -3.12
N GLY A 288 9.90 22.72 -3.47
CA GLY A 288 10.39 21.82 -4.50
C GLY A 288 11.42 20.80 -4.05
N ALA A 289 11.87 20.85 -2.77
CA ALA A 289 12.83 19.88 -2.25
C ALA A 289 12.23 18.48 -2.15
N VAL A 290 12.99 17.48 -2.57
CA VAL A 290 12.58 16.07 -2.50
C VAL A 290 12.94 15.50 -1.12
N PRO A 291 11.97 14.92 -0.37
CA PRO A 291 12.17 14.46 1.02
C PRO A 291 12.81 13.08 1.11
N GLY A 292 13.49 12.62 0.09
CA GLY A 292 14.09 11.30 0.07
C GLY A 292 14.98 11.03 -1.13
N VAL A 293 15.52 9.82 -1.17
CA VAL A 293 16.31 9.30 -2.29
C VAL A 293 15.55 8.16 -2.96
N LEU A 294 15.43 8.23 -4.27
CA LEU A 294 14.87 7.17 -5.12
C LEU A 294 16.01 6.45 -5.82
N VAL A 295 16.10 5.13 -5.67
CA VAL A 295 17.13 4.30 -6.31
C VAL A 295 16.49 3.34 -7.30
N PRO A 296 17.21 2.93 -8.37
CA PRO A 296 16.69 1.90 -9.26
C PRO A 296 16.31 0.62 -8.51
N PRO A 297 15.19 -0.05 -8.88
CA PRO A 297 14.86 -1.34 -8.30
C PRO A 297 15.89 -2.39 -8.67
N GLN A 298 16.08 -3.39 -7.80
CA GLN A 298 16.99 -4.50 -8.02
C GLN A 298 18.45 -4.09 -8.25
N ASP A 299 18.85 -2.90 -7.78
CA ASP A 299 20.23 -2.39 -7.83
C ASP A 299 20.80 -2.30 -6.39
N PRO A 300 21.45 -3.38 -5.89
CA PRO A 300 22.06 -3.38 -4.56
C PRO A 300 23.18 -2.35 -4.41
N ALA A 301 23.90 -2.02 -5.48
CA ALA A 301 24.97 -1.05 -5.45
C ALA A 301 24.44 0.36 -5.24
N ALA A 302 23.38 0.75 -5.95
CA ALA A 302 22.70 2.03 -5.78
C ALA A 302 22.09 2.16 -4.37
N LEU A 303 21.45 1.10 -3.85
CA LEU A 303 20.90 1.09 -2.49
C LEU A 303 22.02 1.25 -1.45
N THR A 304 23.11 0.51 -1.58
CA THR A 304 24.27 0.60 -0.69
C THR A 304 24.91 1.99 -0.72
N ALA A 305 25.09 2.57 -1.92
CA ALA A 305 25.67 3.90 -2.07
C ALA A 305 24.78 4.99 -1.43
N ALA A 306 23.46 4.91 -1.62
CA ALA A 306 22.52 5.85 -1.01
C ALA A 306 22.49 5.73 0.52
N LEU A 307 22.52 4.50 1.07
CA LEU A 307 22.63 4.27 2.52
C LEU A 307 23.96 4.79 3.07
N ARG A 308 25.08 4.59 2.37
CA ARG A 308 26.39 5.11 2.77
C ARG A 308 26.38 6.63 2.82
N GLY A 309 25.89 7.30 1.77
CA GLY A 309 25.74 8.76 1.75
C GLY A 309 24.87 9.26 2.91
N TRP A 310 23.77 8.59 3.22
CA TRP A 310 22.94 8.91 4.39
C TRP A 310 23.73 8.79 5.70
N LEU A 311 24.48 7.70 5.90
CA LEU A 311 25.19 7.42 7.15
C LEU A 311 26.44 8.31 7.35
N GLU A 312 27.15 8.65 6.27
CA GLU A 312 28.43 9.38 6.34
C GLU A 312 28.28 10.89 6.16
N GLU A 313 27.24 11.39 5.47
CA GLU A 313 27.11 12.81 5.09
C GLU A 313 26.10 13.57 5.94
N PRO A 314 26.51 14.32 6.99
CA PRO A 314 25.58 15.07 7.83
C PRO A 314 24.78 16.14 7.08
N ASP A 315 25.35 16.72 6.01
CA ASP A 315 24.66 17.74 5.21
C ASP A 315 23.51 17.13 4.40
N THR A 316 23.71 15.96 3.81
CA THR A 316 22.67 15.17 3.14
C THR A 316 21.53 14.85 4.11
N ARG A 317 21.85 14.38 5.32
CA ARG A 317 20.84 14.13 6.35
C ARG A 317 20.04 15.38 6.70
N ARG A 318 20.73 16.51 6.92
CA ARG A 318 20.04 17.77 7.26
C ARG A 318 19.12 18.23 6.13
N ALA A 319 19.59 18.18 4.89
CA ALA A 319 18.80 18.57 3.72
C ALA A 319 17.55 17.71 3.55
N LEU A 320 17.70 16.37 3.60
CA LEU A 320 16.58 15.44 3.48
C LEU A 320 15.57 15.56 4.63
N THR A 321 16.07 15.75 5.87
CA THR A 321 15.18 15.96 7.04
C THR A 321 14.40 17.29 6.92
N ALA A 322 15.04 18.35 6.46
CA ALA A 322 14.37 19.62 6.22
C ALA A 322 13.28 19.49 5.14
N ALA A 323 13.60 18.81 4.03
CA ALA A 323 12.64 18.52 2.97
C ALA A 323 11.48 17.65 3.46
N ALA A 324 11.74 16.62 4.30
CA ALA A 324 10.69 15.78 4.88
C ALA A 324 9.75 16.57 5.81
N ARG A 325 10.30 17.47 6.61
CA ARG A 325 9.49 18.40 7.44
C ARG A 325 8.68 19.37 6.59
N GLY A 326 9.23 19.86 5.48
CA GLY A 326 8.50 20.67 4.50
C GLY A 326 7.36 19.86 3.84
N ARG A 327 7.65 18.66 3.35
CA ARG A 327 6.66 17.77 2.70
C ARG A 327 5.48 17.43 3.61
N ARG A 328 5.74 17.25 4.92
CA ARG A 328 4.71 17.00 5.91
C ARG A 328 3.54 17.99 5.84
N THR A 329 3.81 19.25 5.52
CA THR A 329 2.79 20.31 5.45
C THR A 329 1.93 20.24 4.18
N ALA A 330 2.38 19.47 3.19
CA ALA A 330 1.71 19.29 1.89
C ALA A 330 1.16 17.86 1.71
N LEU A 331 1.13 17.05 2.76
CA LEU A 331 0.48 15.74 2.72
C LEU A 331 -1.04 15.92 2.83
N ASP A 332 -1.76 15.23 1.96
CA ASP A 332 -3.20 15.14 2.05
C ASP A 332 -3.62 14.22 3.21
N GLY A 333 -4.65 14.63 3.94
CA GLY A 333 -5.29 13.80 4.95
C GLY A 333 -6.39 12.90 4.35
N TRP A 334 -6.88 11.95 5.14
CA TRP A 334 -7.92 11.00 4.75
C TRP A 334 -9.24 11.65 4.28
N GLY A 335 -9.51 12.88 4.71
CA GLY A 335 -10.65 13.66 4.19
C GLY A 335 -10.53 13.95 2.68
N THR A 336 -9.31 14.13 2.13
CA THR A 336 -9.11 14.28 0.67
C THR A 336 -9.38 12.95 -0.04
N THR A 337 -8.87 11.82 0.47
CA THR A 337 -9.17 10.48 -0.03
C THR A 337 -10.68 10.24 -0.11
N SER A 338 -11.37 10.54 0.98
CA SER A 338 -12.82 10.34 1.08
C SER A 338 -13.61 11.22 0.11
N ARG A 339 -13.21 12.49 -0.08
CA ARG A 339 -13.85 13.37 -1.07
C ARG A 339 -13.63 12.87 -2.49
N SER A 340 -12.42 12.41 -2.84
CA SER A 340 -12.12 11.85 -4.17
C SER A 340 -12.96 10.61 -4.45
N LEU A 341 -13.04 9.70 -3.48
CA LEU A 341 -13.87 8.50 -3.58
C LEU A 341 -15.36 8.85 -3.66
N ALA A 342 -15.84 9.76 -2.80
CA ALA A 342 -17.23 10.22 -2.83
C ALA A 342 -17.60 10.82 -4.18
N GLY A 343 -16.71 11.58 -4.80
CA GLY A 343 -16.86 12.12 -6.16
C GLY A 343 -17.04 11.01 -7.21
N ALA A 344 -16.20 9.98 -7.16
CA ALA A 344 -16.33 8.82 -8.06
C ALA A 344 -17.65 8.07 -7.88
N LEU A 345 -18.07 7.85 -6.63
CA LEU A 345 -19.35 7.20 -6.32
C LEU A 345 -20.55 8.07 -6.71
N GLU A 346 -20.47 9.38 -6.58
CA GLU A 346 -21.52 10.31 -7.00
C GLU A 346 -21.67 10.34 -8.53
N GLN A 347 -20.55 10.36 -9.26
CA GLN A 347 -20.56 10.26 -10.72
C GLN A 347 -21.25 8.96 -11.16
N LEU A 348 -20.89 7.83 -10.55
CA LEU A 348 -21.49 6.54 -10.77
C LEU A 348 -23.02 6.55 -10.48
N ARG A 349 -23.46 7.31 -9.46
CA ARG A 349 -24.88 7.47 -9.11
C ARG A 349 -25.66 8.24 -10.18
N GLN A 350 -25.03 9.22 -10.85
CA GLN A 350 -25.69 10.13 -11.78
C GLN A 350 -25.75 9.61 -13.22
N GLU A 351 -24.80 8.78 -13.67
CA GLU A 351 -24.69 8.33 -15.06
C GLU A 351 -25.92 7.56 -15.56
N THR A 352 -26.65 6.90 -14.69
CA THR A 352 -27.87 6.15 -15.04
C THR A 352 -29.15 7.00 -15.10
N GLY A 353 -29.11 8.24 -14.62
CA GLY A 353 -30.23 9.19 -14.78
C GLY A 353 -30.33 9.83 -16.18
N ARG A 354 -29.30 9.61 -17.04
CA ARG A 354 -29.26 10.14 -18.42
C ARG A 354 -29.59 9.09 -19.49
N ALA A 355 -29.69 7.82 -19.11
CA ALA A 355 -29.97 6.71 -20.04
C ALA A 355 -31.43 6.21 -19.95
N ALA A 356 -32.27 6.84 -19.17
CA ALA A 356 -33.70 6.66 -19.07
C ALA A 356 -34.43 7.92 -19.60
#